data_eeb89d460df0368ac5d71605b9c90aff
#
_entry.id   eeb89d460df0368ac5d71605b9c90aff
#
_cell.length_a   1.000
_cell.length_b   1.000
_cell.length_c   1.000
_cell.angle_alpha   90.00
_cell.angle_beta   90.00
_cell.angle_gamma   90.00
#
_symmetry.space_group_name_H-M   'P 1'
#
loop_
_entity.id
_entity.type
_entity.pdbx_description
1 polymer ?
#
loop_
_entity_poly.entity_id
_entity_poly.type
_entity_poly.pdbx_seq_one_letter_code
_entity_poly.pdbx_strand_id
1 'polypeptide(L)'
;IYFTFTSYIHPPTIFKYNADTKTLTEFFKTSLNFNPDNYITEQVFYTSKDGTKIPMFITHKKDIKLDGNNPTLLYGYGGFNISVLPTFSTKIIPFLEKGGIYAVPNIRGGGEYGKEWHEAGTKERKQNVFDDFIAAAEYLISHNYTSPSKLAINGGSNGGLLVGAAMTQRPDLFKVALPAVGVMDMLRYHKFTIGWAWVGDYGSSDNPEDFKYLYAYSPLHNIREGVEYPATLGVEFMNLATRIGRVIAHKN
;
A
#
# COMPACT_ATOMS: atom_id res chain seq x y z
N ILE A 1 5.01 -20.46 -27.77
CA ILE A 1 4.55 -19.32 -27.00
C ILE A 1 5.55 -19.08 -25.87
N TYR A 2 5.93 -17.82 -25.62
CA TYR A 2 6.73 -17.44 -24.46
C TYR A 2 5.90 -16.55 -23.54
N PHE A 3 6.02 -16.74 -22.23
CA PHE A 3 5.40 -15.88 -21.22
C PHE A 3 6.26 -15.77 -19.97
N THR A 4 6.10 -14.68 -19.22
CA THR A 4 6.79 -14.46 -17.96
C THR A 4 5.85 -14.73 -16.80
N PHE A 5 6.33 -15.49 -15.82
CA PHE A 5 5.67 -15.67 -14.53
C PHE A 5 6.49 -14.98 -13.44
N THR A 6 5.82 -14.32 -12.51
CA THR A 6 6.40 -13.73 -11.29
C THR A 6 5.38 -13.75 -10.16
N SER A 7 5.84 -13.72 -8.92
CA SER A 7 5.02 -13.51 -7.74
C SER A 7 5.85 -12.83 -6.66
N TYR A 8 5.32 -12.63 -5.45
CA TYR A 8 6.10 -12.03 -4.35
C TYR A 8 7.35 -12.83 -3.97
N ILE A 9 7.34 -14.14 -4.19
CA ILE A 9 8.43 -15.08 -3.84
C ILE A 9 9.08 -15.76 -5.06
N HIS A 10 8.57 -15.54 -6.26
CA HIS A 10 9.17 -16.08 -7.48
C HIS A 10 9.71 -14.97 -8.36
N PRO A 11 11.04 -14.93 -8.60
CA PRO A 11 11.65 -14.01 -9.56
C PRO A 11 11.04 -14.17 -10.96
N PRO A 12 11.05 -13.12 -11.79
CA PRO A 12 10.58 -13.23 -13.16
C PRO A 12 11.28 -14.38 -13.88
N THR A 13 10.48 -15.36 -14.30
CA THR A 13 10.94 -16.55 -15.02
C THR A 13 10.23 -16.61 -16.36
N ILE A 14 10.98 -16.75 -17.45
CA ILE A 14 10.43 -16.92 -18.79
C ILE A 14 10.22 -18.40 -19.06
N PHE A 15 9.00 -18.75 -19.40
CA PHE A 15 8.62 -20.10 -19.82
C PHE A 15 8.39 -20.16 -21.32
N LYS A 16 8.74 -21.28 -21.92
CA LYS A 16 8.40 -21.64 -23.30
C LYS A 16 7.35 -22.75 -23.28
N TYR A 17 6.19 -22.47 -23.84
CA TYR A 17 5.14 -23.44 -24.08
C TYR A 17 5.15 -23.89 -25.54
N ASN A 18 5.26 -25.18 -25.79
CA ASN A 18 5.10 -25.78 -27.10
C ASN A 18 3.65 -26.29 -27.24
N ALA A 19 2.92 -25.71 -28.20
CA ALA A 19 1.49 -26.01 -28.40
C ALA A 19 1.27 -27.42 -29.00
N ASP A 20 2.21 -27.92 -29.82
CA ASP A 20 2.09 -29.23 -30.50
C ASP A 20 2.30 -30.37 -29.50
N THR A 21 3.34 -30.26 -28.68
CA THR A 21 3.69 -31.28 -27.68
C THR A 21 3.03 -31.05 -26.33
N LYS A 22 2.35 -29.90 -26.13
CA LYS A 22 1.74 -29.45 -24.84
C LYS A 22 2.74 -29.42 -23.68
N THR A 23 4.02 -29.18 -23.98
CA THR A 23 5.08 -29.15 -22.98
C THR A 23 5.42 -27.73 -22.57
N LEU A 24 5.66 -27.55 -21.26
CA LEU A 24 6.15 -26.33 -20.66
C LEU A 24 7.60 -26.52 -20.20
N THR A 25 8.48 -25.62 -20.61
CA THR A 25 9.91 -25.66 -20.22
C THR A 25 10.32 -24.28 -19.69
N GLU A 26 11.15 -24.27 -18.68
CA GLU A 26 11.82 -23.05 -18.22
C GLU A 26 12.83 -22.63 -19.29
N PHE A 27 12.67 -21.43 -19.84
CA PHE A 27 13.56 -20.90 -20.87
C PHE A 27 14.64 -20.00 -20.26
N PHE A 28 14.28 -19.18 -19.30
CA PHE A 28 15.22 -18.31 -18.58
C PHE A 28 14.70 -18.01 -17.16
N LYS A 29 15.61 -18.10 -16.19
CA LYS A 29 15.36 -17.77 -14.79
C LYS A 29 16.54 -16.98 -14.23
N THR A 30 16.24 -15.90 -13.51
CA THR A 30 17.27 -15.18 -12.76
C THR A 30 17.74 -16.03 -11.59
N SER A 31 19.06 -16.25 -11.49
CA SER A 31 19.66 -16.93 -10.35
C SER A 31 19.76 -15.96 -9.16
N LEU A 32 19.15 -16.31 -8.05
CA LEU A 32 19.22 -15.58 -6.79
C LEU A 32 19.50 -16.56 -5.66
N ASN A 33 20.25 -16.10 -4.67
CA ASN A 33 20.45 -16.87 -3.43
C ASN A 33 19.22 -16.70 -2.51
N PHE A 34 18.08 -17.20 -2.97
CA PHE A 34 16.79 -17.18 -2.30
C PHE A 34 16.02 -18.44 -2.64
N ASN A 35 15.56 -19.15 -1.61
CA ASN A 35 14.73 -20.34 -1.81
C ASN A 35 13.24 -20.02 -1.57
N PRO A 36 12.42 -19.91 -2.63
CA PRO A 36 10.99 -19.63 -2.53
C PRO A 36 10.21 -20.70 -1.75
N ASP A 37 10.71 -21.94 -1.70
CA ASP A 37 10.01 -23.05 -1.03
C ASP A 37 9.89 -22.87 0.49
N ASN A 38 10.69 -21.98 1.07
CA ASN A 38 10.62 -21.64 2.50
C ASN A 38 9.48 -20.68 2.83
N TYR A 39 8.79 -20.14 1.82
CA TYR A 39 7.78 -19.10 1.99
C TYR A 39 6.42 -19.55 1.46
N ILE A 40 5.40 -18.85 1.91
CA ILE A 40 4.04 -18.97 1.40
C ILE A 40 3.49 -17.59 1.10
N THR A 41 2.69 -17.51 0.05
CA THR A 41 1.80 -16.37 -0.23
C THR A 41 0.39 -16.89 -0.25
N GLU A 42 -0.43 -16.39 0.63
CA GLU A 42 -1.86 -16.71 0.70
C GLU A 42 -2.70 -15.48 0.35
N GLN A 43 -3.88 -15.72 -0.21
CA GLN A 43 -4.88 -14.68 -0.42
C GLN A 43 -5.99 -14.86 0.61
N VAL A 44 -6.24 -13.79 1.38
CA VAL A 44 -7.33 -13.71 2.34
C VAL A 44 -8.33 -12.63 1.92
N PHE A 45 -9.53 -12.67 2.48
CA PHE A 45 -10.53 -11.63 2.34
C PHE A 45 -10.93 -11.08 3.71
N TYR A 46 -10.85 -9.78 3.86
CA TYR A 46 -11.33 -9.10 5.06
C TYR A 46 -12.48 -8.15 4.72
N THR A 47 -13.16 -7.66 5.74
CA THR A 47 -14.32 -6.78 5.57
C THR A 47 -13.91 -5.34 5.88
N SER A 48 -14.13 -4.43 4.94
CA SER A 48 -13.99 -3.00 5.14
C SER A 48 -15.12 -2.43 5.98
N LYS A 49 -14.98 -1.19 6.41
CA LYS A 49 -15.91 -0.47 7.29
C LYS A 49 -17.36 -0.44 6.77
N ASP A 50 -17.55 -0.38 5.46
CA ASP A 50 -18.87 -0.38 4.80
C ASP A 50 -19.39 -1.78 4.45
N GLY A 51 -18.71 -2.85 4.87
CA GLY A 51 -19.07 -4.24 4.58
C GLY A 51 -18.47 -4.81 3.31
N THR A 52 -17.77 -4.02 2.51
CA THR A 52 -17.11 -4.49 1.28
C THR A 52 -16.02 -5.51 1.59
N LYS A 53 -16.00 -6.62 0.83
CA LYS A 53 -14.94 -7.64 0.93
C LYS A 53 -13.72 -7.21 0.12
N ILE A 54 -12.59 -7.10 0.80
CA ILE A 54 -11.33 -6.66 0.21
C ILE A 54 -10.34 -7.83 0.22
N PRO A 55 -9.73 -8.19 -0.93
CA PRO A 55 -8.68 -9.22 -0.96
C PRO A 55 -7.35 -8.64 -0.48
N MET A 56 -6.55 -9.49 0.16
CA MET A 56 -5.19 -9.16 0.58
C MET A 56 -4.28 -10.37 0.39
N PHE A 57 -3.12 -10.15 -0.19
CA PHE A 57 -2.05 -11.13 -0.21
C PHE A 57 -1.17 -10.98 1.02
N ILE A 58 -0.87 -12.09 1.68
CA ILE A 58 0.03 -12.15 2.84
C ILE A 58 1.16 -13.12 2.51
N THR A 59 2.39 -12.63 2.60
CA THR A 59 3.60 -13.41 2.28
C THR A 59 4.51 -13.47 3.50
N HIS A 60 4.92 -14.68 3.88
CA HIS A 60 5.79 -14.92 5.03
C HIS A 60 6.50 -16.28 4.94
N LYS A 61 7.44 -16.56 5.85
CA LYS A 61 8.00 -17.91 6.02
C LYS A 61 6.93 -18.90 6.46
N LYS A 62 7.04 -20.16 6.00
CA LYS A 62 6.07 -21.23 6.34
C LYS A 62 6.02 -21.56 7.84
N ASP A 63 7.11 -21.34 8.55
CA ASP A 63 7.30 -21.73 9.96
C ASP A 63 7.08 -20.60 10.97
N ILE A 64 6.49 -19.47 10.56
CA ILE A 64 6.19 -18.38 11.52
C ILE A 64 5.12 -18.79 12.52
N LYS A 65 5.19 -18.18 13.72
CA LYS A 65 4.12 -18.28 14.71
C LYS A 65 3.22 -17.06 14.62
N LEU A 66 1.92 -17.28 14.55
CA LEU A 66 0.92 -16.21 14.58
C LEU A 66 0.62 -15.84 16.05
N ASP A 67 1.53 -15.12 16.68
CA ASP A 67 1.46 -14.72 18.09
C ASP A 67 1.39 -13.19 18.30
N GLY A 68 1.23 -12.43 17.23
CA GLY A 68 1.17 -10.97 17.24
C GLY A 68 2.52 -10.29 17.30
N ASN A 69 3.64 -11.03 17.29
CA ASN A 69 4.98 -10.46 17.45
C ASN A 69 5.78 -10.31 16.14
N ASN A 70 5.20 -10.69 15.00
CA ASN A 70 5.95 -10.63 13.76
C ASN A 70 6.01 -9.19 13.23
N PRO A 71 7.21 -8.69 12.88
CA PRO A 71 7.35 -7.45 12.13
C PRO A 71 6.57 -7.56 10.83
N THR A 72 5.67 -6.62 10.55
CA THR A 72 4.82 -6.66 9.37
C THR A 72 4.92 -5.36 8.59
N LEU A 73 5.06 -5.48 7.28
CA LEU A 73 5.02 -4.37 6.34
C LEU A 73 3.74 -4.47 5.51
N LEU A 74 2.83 -3.55 5.75
CA LEU A 74 1.59 -3.40 5.00
C LEU A 74 1.81 -2.36 3.90
N TYR A 75 1.74 -2.78 2.64
CA TYR A 75 1.92 -1.92 1.46
C TYR A 75 0.58 -1.66 0.78
N GLY A 76 0.33 -0.42 0.34
CA GLY A 76 -0.86 -0.09 -0.42
C GLY A 76 -0.66 1.01 -1.46
N TYR A 77 -1.61 1.09 -2.39
CA TYR A 77 -1.67 2.13 -3.41
C TYR A 77 -3.07 2.77 -3.51
N GLY A 78 -4.06 2.08 -4.06
CA GLY A 78 -5.48 2.46 -4.03
C GLY A 78 -5.83 3.72 -4.81
N GLY A 79 -5.52 3.79 -6.11
CA GLY A 79 -5.91 4.92 -6.95
C GLY A 79 -5.55 4.74 -8.42
N PHE A 80 -6.06 5.66 -9.25
CA PHE A 80 -5.71 5.78 -10.67
C PHE A 80 -5.95 4.53 -11.50
N ASN A 81 -6.88 3.66 -11.08
CA ASN A 81 -7.17 2.39 -11.76
C ASN A 81 -5.92 1.47 -11.91
N ILE A 82 -4.94 1.61 -10.99
CA ILE A 82 -3.72 0.81 -11.02
C ILE A 82 -3.93 -0.44 -10.16
N SER A 83 -3.86 -1.62 -10.80
CA SER A 83 -3.89 -2.90 -10.10
C SER A 83 -2.53 -3.21 -9.47
N VAL A 84 -2.52 -3.52 -8.18
CA VAL A 84 -1.31 -3.97 -7.46
C VAL A 84 -1.21 -5.48 -7.59
N LEU A 85 -0.43 -5.92 -8.57
CA LEU A 85 -0.24 -7.33 -8.87
C LEU A 85 0.93 -7.93 -8.06
N PRO A 86 0.88 -9.23 -7.72
CA PRO A 86 2.00 -9.94 -7.12
C PRO A 86 3.25 -9.86 -8.00
N THR A 87 4.25 -9.12 -7.54
CA THR A 87 5.50 -8.89 -8.28
C THR A 87 6.68 -9.10 -7.35
N PHE A 88 7.70 -9.80 -7.85
CA PHE A 88 8.93 -10.04 -7.11
C PHE A 88 9.72 -8.74 -6.88
N SER A 89 10.18 -8.56 -5.65
CA SER A 89 11.03 -7.42 -5.30
C SER A 89 12.17 -7.86 -4.39
N THR A 90 13.41 -7.68 -4.86
CA THR A 90 14.61 -7.95 -4.06
C THR A 90 14.68 -7.11 -2.79
N LYS A 91 13.95 -5.98 -2.72
CA LYS A 91 13.90 -5.11 -1.54
C LYS A 91 13.15 -5.75 -0.36
N ILE A 92 12.19 -6.65 -0.64
CA ILE A 92 11.37 -7.29 0.39
C ILE A 92 12.03 -8.58 0.92
N ILE A 93 12.88 -9.22 0.12
CA ILE A 93 13.49 -10.51 0.47
C ILE A 93 14.25 -10.44 1.82
N PRO A 94 15.15 -9.47 2.08
CA PRO A 94 15.85 -9.41 3.37
C PRO A 94 14.91 -9.25 4.57
N PHE A 95 13.76 -8.60 4.38
CA PHE A 95 12.75 -8.45 5.41
C PHE A 95 12.04 -9.79 5.69
N LEU A 96 11.66 -10.52 4.64
CA LEU A 96 11.07 -11.86 4.77
C LEU A 96 12.08 -12.86 5.38
N GLU A 97 13.35 -12.79 5.00
CA GLU A 97 14.42 -13.65 5.55
C GLU A 97 14.59 -13.47 7.06
N LYS A 98 14.36 -12.27 7.57
CA LYS A 98 14.39 -11.95 9.00
C LYS A 98 13.10 -12.31 9.75
N GLY A 99 12.16 -13.00 9.10
CA GLY A 99 10.89 -13.41 9.69
C GLY A 99 9.79 -12.33 9.61
N GLY A 100 9.97 -11.33 8.76
CA GLY A 100 8.93 -10.32 8.50
C GLY A 100 7.77 -10.88 7.68
N ILE A 101 6.60 -10.25 7.81
CA ILE A 101 5.40 -10.49 7.01
C ILE A 101 5.19 -9.33 6.05
N TYR A 102 4.96 -9.64 4.77
CA TYR A 102 4.61 -8.65 3.76
C TYR A 102 3.15 -8.80 3.34
N ALA A 103 2.34 -7.79 3.59
CA ALA A 103 0.91 -7.79 3.31
C ALA A 103 0.55 -6.71 2.29
N VAL A 104 -0.27 -7.08 1.29
CA VAL A 104 -0.65 -6.21 0.16
C VAL A 104 -2.14 -6.37 -0.12
N PRO A 105 -3.00 -5.49 0.40
CA PRO A 105 -4.41 -5.48 0.04
C PRO A 105 -4.64 -4.83 -1.32
N ASN A 106 -5.58 -5.39 -2.08
CA ASN A 106 -6.09 -4.85 -3.34
C ASN A 106 -7.29 -3.93 -3.06
N ILE A 107 -7.00 -2.75 -2.53
CA ILE A 107 -8.00 -1.79 -2.05
C ILE A 107 -8.70 -1.05 -3.19
N ARG A 108 -9.89 -0.53 -2.92
CA ARG A 108 -10.65 0.29 -3.87
C ARG A 108 -9.84 1.48 -4.38
N GLY A 109 -10.22 2.03 -5.53
CA GLY A 109 -9.41 3.01 -6.27
C GLY A 109 -8.41 2.38 -7.23
N GLY A 110 -7.99 1.13 -6.99
CA GLY A 110 -7.24 0.31 -7.93
C GLY A 110 -8.11 -0.24 -9.07
N GLY A 111 -7.50 -1.05 -9.95
CA GLY A 111 -8.16 -1.62 -11.14
C GLY A 111 -8.50 -3.11 -11.02
N GLU A 112 -8.29 -3.74 -9.86
CA GLU A 112 -8.32 -5.19 -9.70
C GLU A 112 -9.68 -5.81 -10.06
N TYR A 113 -10.77 -5.10 -9.78
CA TYR A 113 -12.14 -5.50 -10.14
C TYR A 113 -12.79 -4.56 -11.16
N GLY A 114 -11.97 -3.84 -11.95
CA GLY A 114 -12.43 -3.00 -13.03
C GLY A 114 -12.94 -1.62 -12.60
N LYS A 115 -13.76 -1.02 -13.49
CA LYS A 115 -14.17 0.38 -13.38
C LYS A 115 -14.89 0.72 -12.07
N GLU A 116 -15.81 -0.11 -11.64
CA GLU A 116 -16.61 0.14 -10.42
C GLU A 116 -15.70 0.13 -9.16
N TRP A 117 -14.70 -0.74 -9.13
CA TRP A 117 -13.72 -0.79 -8.06
C TRP A 117 -12.88 0.48 -7.99
N HIS A 118 -12.45 0.98 -9.13
CA HIS A 118 -11.73 2.25 -9.22
C HIS A 118 -12.60 3.42 -8.76
N GLU A 119 -13.80 3.56 -9.33
CA GLU A 119 -14.70 4.68 -9.03
C GLU A 119 -15.17 4.69 -7.57
N ALA A 120 -15.24 3.52 -6.92
CA ALA A 120 -15.53 3.41 -5.48
C ALA A 120 -14.43 3.98 -4.57
N GLY A 121 -13.27 4.36 -5.12
CA GLY A 121 -12.15 4.98 -4.40
C GLY A 121 -11.73 6.35 -4.94
N THR A 122 -12.59 7.06 -5.67
CA THR A 122 -12.31 8.39 -6.25
C THR A 122 -13.13 9.49 -5.61
N LYS A 123 -12.63 10.72 -5.64
CA LYS A 123 -13.31 11.96 -5.23
C LYS A 123 -13.97 11.82 -3.84
N GLU A 124 -15.27 12.08 -3.75
CA GLU A 124 -16.05 11.98 -2.51
C GLU A 124 -16.04 10.59 -1.88
N ARG A 125 -15.70 9.55 -2.65
CA ARG A 125 -15.56 8.16 -2.18
C ARG A 125 -14.13 7.77 -1.80
N LYS A 126 -13.17 8.71 -1.86
CA LYS A 126 -11.76 8.44 -1.56
C LYS A 126 -11.53 7.93 -0.14
N GLN A 127 -12.38 8.27 0.81
CA GLN A 127 -12.31 7.74 2.17
C GLN A 127 -12.41 6.20 2.22
N ASN A 128 -13.12 5.58 1.29
CA ASN A 128 -13.19 4.11 1.20
C ASN A 128 -11.82 3.45 1.06
N VAL A 129 -10.89 4.11 0.34
CA VAL A 129 -9.51 3.62 0.15
C VAL A 129 -8.76 3.57 1.48
N PHE A 130 -8.93 4.60 2.30
CA PHE A 130 -8.30 4.69 3.62
C PHE A 130 -8.95 3.71 4.60
N ASP A 131 -10.27 3.60 4.58
CA ASP A 131 -11.02 2.65 5.40
C ASP A 131 -10.65 1.20 5.06
N ASP A 132 -10.47 0.87 3.76
CA ASP A 132 -10.00 -0.45 3.32
C ASP A 132 -8.60 -0.77 3.88
N PHE A 133 -7.68 0.20 3.83
CA PHE A 133 -6.31 0.02 4.29
C PHE A 133 -6.21 -0.08 5.83
N ILE A 134 -6.99 0.72 6.53
CA ILE A 134 -7.11 0.66 7.99
C ILE A 134 -7.69 -0.70 8.42
N ALA A 135 -8.73 -1.17 7.74
CA ALA A 135 -9.32 -2.49 8.01
C ALA A 135 -8.35 -3.64 7.73
N ALA A 136 -7.44 -3.50 6.73
CA ALA A 136 -6.35 -4.46 6.52
C ALA A 136 -5.42 -4.56 7.74
N ALA A 137 -5.04 -3.41 8.31
CA ALA A 137 -4.22 -3.37 9.52
C ALA A 137 -4.93 -4.01 10.71
N GLU A 138 -6.21 -3.70 10.92
CA GLU A 138 -7.04 -4.29 11.98
C GLU A 138 -7.19 -5.81 11.80
N TYR A 139 -7.36 -6.28 10.56
CA TYR A 139 -7.40 -7.72 10.25
C TYR A 139 -6.08 -8.42 10.65
N LEU A 140 -4.93 -7.86 10.24
CA LEU A 140 -3.63 -8.44 10.56
C LEU A 140 -3.37 -8.53 12.07
N ILE A 141 -3.80 -7.51 12.82
CA ILE A 141 -3.69 -7.47 14.28
C ILE A 141 -4.63 -8.49 14.93
N SER A 142 -5.91 -8.49 14.56
CA SER A 142 -6.93 -9.37 15.17
C SER A 142 -6.70 -10.86 14.90
N HIS A 143 -5.98 -11.18 13.80
CA HIS A 143 -5.60 -12.56 13.45
C HIS A 143 -4.18 -12.94 13.91
N ASN A 144 -3.58 -12.13 14.80
CA ASN A 144 -2.27 -12.39 15.40
C ASN A 144 -1.10 -12.49 14.38
N TYR A 145 -1.24 -11.93 13.19
CA TYR A 145 -0.09 -11.77 12.30
C TYR A 145 0.92 -10.80 12.90
N THR A 146 0.44 -9.72 13.53
CA THR A 146 1.26 -8.63 14.06
C THR A 146 0.55 -7.93 15.22
N SER A 147 1.17 -6.87 15.74
CA SER A 147 0.57 -5.92 16.69
C SER A 147 0.86 -4.47 16.27
N PRO A 148 0.18 -3.46 16.83
CA PRO A 148 0.48 -2.05 16.54
C PRO A 148 1.96 -1.70 16.73
N SER A 149 2.64 -2.29 17.71
CA SER A 149 4.06 -2.07 17.97
C SER A 149 5.00 -2.72 16.96
N LYS A 150 4.50 -3.54 16.04
CA LYS A 150 5.25 -4.31 15.04
C LYS A 150 4.82 -4.02 13.59
N LEU A 151 3.77 -3.21 13.42
CA LEU A 151 3.20 -2.91 12.12
C LEU A 151 3.79 -1.63 11.52
N ALA A 152 4.37 -1.78 10.33
CA ALA A 152 4.81 -0.67 9.48
C ALA A 152 3.89 -0.55 8.26
N ILE A 153 3.64 0.68 7.82
CA ILE A 153 2.88 0.97 6.59
C ILE A 153 3.76 1.66 5.57
N ASN A 154 3.59 1.27 4.30
CA ASN A 154 4.38 1.81 3.18
C ASN A 154 3.51 2.05 1.95
N GLY A 155 3.82 3.08 1.20
CA GLY A 155 3.20 3.40 -0.07
C GLY A 155 3.86 4.59 -0.75
N GLY A 156 3.86 4.60 -2.08
CA GLY A 156 4.47 5.66 -2.86
C GLY A 156 3.45 6.44 -3.69
N SER A 157 3.70 7.73 -3.97
CA SER A 157 2.82 8.60 -4.76
C SER A 157 1.40 8.68 -4.15
N ASN A 158 0.36 8.24 -4.85
CA ASN A 158 -0.97 8.05 -4.27
C ASN A 158 -0.93 7.12 -3.03
N GLY A 159 -0.07 6.08 -3.02
CA GLY A 159 0.17 5.26 -1.84
C GLY A 159 0.84 6.04 -0.69
N GLY A 160 1.61 7.09 -0.98
CA GLY A 160 2.14 8.00 0.03
C GLY A 160 1.04 8.84 0.68
N LEU A 161 0.06 9.32 -0.09
CA LEU A 161 -1.16 9.92 0.45
C LEU A 161 -1.92 8.93 1.34
N LEU A 162 -2.09 7.67 0.87
CA LEU A 162 -2.72 6.60 1.64
C LEU A 162 -2.08 6.42 3.01
N VAL A 163 -0.74 6.34 3.06
CA VAL A 163 0.02 6.23 4.32
C VAL A 163 -0.19 7.47 5.20
N GLY A 164 -0.12 8.67 4.62
CA GLY A 164 -0.34 9.92 5.33
C GLY A 164 -1.74 10.01 5.95
N ALA A 165 -2.77 9.66 5.18
CA ALA A 165 -4.16 9.66 5.65
C ALA A 165 -4.40 8.58 6.72
N ALA A 166 -3.87 7.36 6.52
CA ALA A 166 -4.03 6.27 7.49
C ALA A 166 -3.38 6.62 8.84
N MET A 167 -2.13 7.13 8.83
CA MET A 167 -1.43 7.46 10.07
C MET A 167 -2.03 8.66 10.81
N THR A 168 -2.70 9.60 10.11
CA THR A 168 -3.37 10.73 10.77
C THR A 168 -4.75 10.37 11.32
N GLN A 169 -5.44 9.40 10.69
CA GLN A 169 -6.75 8.93 11.14
C GLN A 169 -6.66 7.88 12.25
N ARG A 170 -5.68 6.97 12.18
CA ARG A 170 -5.48 5.87 13.13
C ARG A 170 -4.00 5.70 13.52
N PRO A 171 -3.43 6.71 14.19
CA PRO A 171 -2.02 6.66 14.64
C PRO A 171 -1.74 5.50 15.61
N ASP A 172 -2.75 5.04 16.33
CA ASP A 172 -2.71 3.94 17.30
C ASP A 172 -2.38 2.57 16.69
N LEU A 173 -2.59 2.38 15.39
CA LEU A 173 -2.40 1.08 14.72
C LEU A 173 -0.97 0.83 14.23
N PHE A 174 -0.14 1.86 14.11
CA PHE A 174 1.12 1.76 13.40
C PHE A 174 2.32 2.18 14.24
N LYS A 175 3.41 1.41 14.15
CA LYS A 175 4.70 1.77 14.77
C LYS A 175 5.55 2.65 13.86
N VAL A 176 5.48 2.38 12.54
CA VAL A 176 6.30 3.06 11.52
C VAL A 176 5.45 3.41 10.31
N ALA A 177 5.61 4.61 9.79
CA ALA A 177 5.03 5.05 8.53
C ALA A 177 6.13 5.43 7.52
N LEU A 178 6.05 4.86 6.31
CA LEU A 178 7.02 5.03 5.24
C LEU A 178 6.33 5.61 3.97
N PRO A 179 5.85 6.87 4.02
CA PRO A 179 5.29 7.52 2.85
C PRO A 179 6.42 7.92 1.89
N ALA A 180 6.34 7.50 0.63
CA ALA A 180 7.25 7.93 -0.40
C ALA A 180 6.54 8.85 -1.40
N VAL A 181 7.09 10.04 -1.65
CA VAL A 181 6.62 11.04 -2.63
C VAL A 181 5.10 11.31 -2.54
N GLY A 182 4.57 11.35 -1.31
CA GLY A 182 3.13 11.43 -1.05
C GLY A 182 2.53 12.82 -1.29
N VAL A 183 1.29 12.85 -1.75
CA VAL A 183 0.50 14.08 -1.87
C VAL A 183 -0.09 14.41 -0.50
N MET A 184 0.63 15.19 0.31
CA MET A 184 0.24 15.46 1.70
C MET A 184 -0.68 16.67 1.86
N ASP A 185 -0.66 17.59 0.89
CA ASP A 185 -1.51 18.81 0.88
C ASP A 185 -2.59 18.68 -0.19
N MET A 186 -3.74 18.14 0.19
CA MET A 186 -4.83 17.91 -0.76
C MET A 186 -5.58 19.19 -1.16
N LEU A 187 -5.34 20.30 -0.48
CA LEU A 187 -6.00 21.55 -0.83
C LEU A 187 -5.26 22.34 -1.93
N ARG A 188 -3.96 22.08 -2.11
CA ARG A 188 -3.15 22.83 -3.07
C ARG A 188 -2.44 21.97 -4.11
N TYR A 189 -2.55 20.62 -4.02
CA TYR A 189 -1.81 19.71 -4.89
C TYR A 189 -1.97 20.04 -6.39
N HIS A 190 -3.18 20.42 -6.82
CA HIS A 190 -3.52 20.72 -8.21
C HIS A 190 -2.87 22.02 -8.74
N LYS A 191 -2.30 22.84 -7.86
CA LYS A 191 -1.60 24.08 -8.20
C LYS A 191 -0.09 23.88 -8.43
N PHE A 192 0.41 22.65 -8.26
CA PHE A 192 1.84 22.34 -8.36
C PHE A 192 2.11 21.31 -9.47
N THR A 193 3.13 21.57 -10.26
CA THR A 193 3.65 20.67 -11.30
C THR A 193 2.53 20.06 -12.18
N ILE A 194 2.38 18.73 -12.19
CA ILE A 194 1.35 17.98 -12.92
C ILE A 194 0.10 17.70 -12.08
N GLY A 195 -0.01 18.24 -10.87
CA GLY A 195 -1.13 17.97 -9.95
C GLY A 195 -2.52 18.24 -10.56
N TRP A 196 -2.63 19.20 -11.47
CA TRP A 196 -3.87 19.47 -12.21
C TRP A 196 -4.43 18.24 -12.96
N ALA A 197 -3.56 17.33 -13.42
CA ALA A 197 -3.98 16.12 -14.12
C ALA A 197 -4.63 15.07 -13.20
N TRP A 198 -4.48 15.19 -11.87
CA TRP A 198 -5.01 14.24 -10.88
C TRP A 198 -6.41 14.62 -10.37
N VAL A 199 -6.95 15.76 -10.82
CA VAL A 199 -8.30 16.23 -10.43
C VAL A 199 -9.39 15.21 -10.81
N GLY A 200 -9.18 14.43 -11.86
CA GLY A 200 -10.09 13.34 -12.24
C GLY A 200 -10.29 12.28 -11.15
N ASP A 201 -9.23 11.98 -10.40
CA ASP A 201 -9.22 10.97 -9.33
C ASP A 201 -9.52 11.58 -7.94
N TYR A 202 -9.01 12.78 -7.67
CA TYR A 202 -9.10 13.41 -6.35
C TYR A 202 -10.19 14.48 -6.21
N GLY A 203 -10.56 15.18 -7.29
CA GLY A 203 -11.34 16.42 -7.22
C GLY A 203 -10.46 17.67 -7.04
N SER A 204 -11.05 18.85 -6.91
CA SER A 204 -10.33 20.12 -6.75
C SER A 204 -10.89 20.95 -5.59
N SER A 205 -10.02 21.46 -4.73
CA SER A 205 -10.42 22.37 -3.64
C SER A 205 -10.95 23.73 -4.13
N ASP A 206 -10.79 24.05 -5.42
CA ASP A 206 -11.43 25.23 -6.04
C ASP A 206 -12.95 25.02 -6.20
N ASN A 207 -13.45 23.77 -6.10
CA ASN A 207 -14.87 23.42 -6.00
C ASN A 207 -15.25 23.31 -4.50
N PRO A 208 -16.23 24.05 -3.98
CA PRO A 208 -16.64 23.99 -2.57
C PRO A 208 -17.12 22.62 -2.09
N GLU A 209 -17.71 21.81 -2.95
CA GLU A 209 -18.13 20.45 -2.58
C GLU A 209 -16.93 19.50 -2.47
N ASP A 210 -15.99 19.60 -3.41
CA ASP A 210 -14.77 18.79 -3.37
C ASP A 210 -13.87 19.19 -2.19
N PHE A 211 -13.83 20.49 -1.85
CA PHE A 211 -13.07 20.99 -0.71
C PHE A 211 -13.41 20.25 0.59
N LYS A 212 -14.68 19.93 0.82
CA LYS A 212 -15.14 19.29 2.06
C LYS A 212 -14.47 17.93 2.28
N TYR A 213 -14.51 17.06 1.28
CA TYR A 213 -13.91 15.73 1.43
C TYR A 213 -12.38 15.78 1.32
N LEU A 214 -11.81 16.66 0.48
CA LEU A 214 -10.36 16.84 0.40
C LEU A 214 -9.76 17.30 1.75
N TYR A 215 -10.41 18.26 2.41
CA TYR A 215 -10.00 18.75 3.73
C TYR A 215 -10.09 17.64 4.78
N ALA A 216 -11.16 16.83 4.74
CA ALA A 216 -11.41 15.79 5.72
C ALA A 216 -10.29 14.73 5.81
N TYR A 217 -9.61 14.42 4.71
CA TYR A 217 -8.54 13.43 4.71
C TYR A 217 -7.13 14.00 4.39
N SER A 218 -7.00 15.29 4.11
CA SER A 218 -5.70 15.90 3.80
C SER A 218 -4.70 15.71 4.94
N PRO A 219 -3.60 14.94 4.78
CA PRO A 219 -2.71 14.64 5.89
C PRO A 219 -2.16 15.88 6.58
N LEU A 220 -1.70 16.88 5.82
CA LEU A 220 -1.14 18.12 6.35
C LEU A 220 -2.11 18.86 7.27
N HIS A 221 -3.42 18.87 6.92
CA HIS A 221 -4.44 19.64 7.62
C HIS A 221 -5.07 18.87 8.81
N ASN A 222 -4.78 17.56 8.92
CA ASN A 222 -5.33 16.70 9.96
C ASN A 222 -4.30 16.25 11.01
N ILE A 223 -3.10 16.82 11.01
CA ILE A 223 -2.14 16.65 12.10
C ILE A 223 -2.64 17.45 13.31
N ARG A 224 -2.75 16.77 14.45
CA ARG A 224 -3.24 17.35 15.71
C ARG A 224 -2.11 17.41 16.73
N GLU A 225 -2.04 18.49 17.47
CA GLU A 225 -1.11 18.66 18.58
C GLU A 225 -1.43 17.68 19.72
N GLY A 226 -0.41 17.14 20.38
CA GLY A 226 -0.56 16.21 21.49
C GLY A 226 -0.92 14.77 21.08
N VAL A 227 -1.03 14.45 19.78
CA VAL A 227 -1.22 13.08 19.30
C VAL A 227 0.13 12.44 19.01
N GLU A 228 0.36 11.26 19.56
CA GLU A 228 1.54 10.45 19.25
C GLU A 228 1.35 9.76 17.89
N TYR A 229 2.14 10.18 16.91
CA TYR A 229 2.15 9.59 15.57
C TYR A 229 3.24 8.52 15.45
N PRO A 230 3.11 7.55 14.52
CA PRO A 230 4.16 6.56 14.26
C PRO A 230 5.47 7.24 13.83
N ALA A 231 6.60 6.60 14.13
CA ALA A 231 7.89 7.03 13.60
C ALA A 231 7.83 7.09 12.07
N THR A 232 8.10 8.26 11.49
CA THR A 232 7.85 8.52 10.07
C THR A 232 9.15 8.79 9.33
N LEU A 233 9.39 8.02 8.25
CA LEU A 233 10.47 8.26 7.29
C LEU A 233 9.87 8.54 5.92
N GLY A 234 9.83 9.83 5.53
CA GLY A 234 9.42 10.25 4.19
C GLY A 234 10.58 10.20 3.21
N VAL A 235 10.36 9.61 2.03
CA VAL A 235 11.27 9.73 0.88
C VAL A 235 10.62 10.66 -0.14
N GLU A 236 11.32 11.73 -0.51
CA GLU A 236 10.78 12.77 -1.38
C GLU A 236 11.61 12.96 -2.65
N PHE A 237 10.91 13.08 -3.77
CA PHE A 237 11.47 13.57 -5.03
C PHE A 237 11.09 15.05 -5.19
N MET A 238 12.11 15.93 -5.11
CA MET A 238 12.07 17.38 -5.37
C MET A 238 11.35 18.30 -4.34
N ASN A 239 12.11 19.21 -3.85
CA ASN A 239 11.96 20.52 -3.17
C ASN A 239 10.61 21.05 -2.63
N LEU A 240 9.46 20.54 -2.99
CA LEU A 240 8.16 21.05 -2.50
C LEU A 240 7.64 20.26 -1.29
N ALA A 241 7.91 18.98 -1.29
CA ALA A 241 7.57 18.07 -0.21
C ALA A 241 8.49 18.23 1.02
N THR A 242 9.71 18.77 0.87
CA THR A 242 10.67 19.03 1.95
C THR A 242 10.15 19.99 3.02
N ARG A 243 9.21 20.88 2.69
CA ARG A 243 8.55 21.72 3.68
C ARG A 243 7.54 20.96 4.56
N ILE A 244 6.89 19.94 4.02
CA ILE A 244 5.86 19.14 4.69
C ILE A 244 6.51 18.08 5.61
N GLY A 245 7.53 17.38 5.13
CA GLY A 245 8.30 16.42 5.94
C GLY A 245 8.95 17.05 7.16
N ARG A 246 9.43 18.30 7.05
CA ARG A 246 9.98 19.05 8.21
C ARG A 246 8.92 19.40 9.26
N VAL A 247 7.67 19.62 8.87
CA VAL A 247 6.60 19.94 9.83
C VAL A 247 6.24 18.71 10.67
N ILE A 248 6.26 17.51 10.09
CA ILE A 248 6.00 16.25 10.81
C ILE A 248 7.20 15.87 11.71
N ALA A 249 8.43 16.07 11.24
CA ALA A 249 9.64 15.71 11.98
C ALA A 249 10.01 16.67 13.13
N HIS A 250 9.47 17.89 13.16
CA HIS A 250 9.78 18.90 14.19
C HIS A 250 8.70 19.06 15.27
N LYS A 251 7.65 18.24 15.27
CA LYS A 251 6.60 18.28 16.29
C LYS A 251 6.63 17.11 17.27
N ASN A 252 7.70 16.31 17.24
CA ASN A 252 7.99 15.26 18.25
C ASN A 252 9.13 15.66 19.14
#